data_dfa496090d1ed80d1214bf2e4315ecdc
#
_entry.id   dfa496090d1ed80d1214bf2e4315ecdc
#
_cell.length_a   1.000
_cell.length_b   1.000
_cell.length_c   1.000
_cell.angle_alpha   90.00
_cell.angle_beta   90.00
_cell.angle_gamma   90.00
#
_symmetry.space_group_name_H-M   'P 1'
#
loop_
_entity.id
_entity.type
_entity.pdbx_description
1 polymer ?
#
loop_
_entity_poly.entity_id
_entity_poly.type
_entity_poly.pdbx_seq_one_letter_code
_entity_poly.pdbx_strand_id
1 'polypeptide(L)'
;MEFRIEKDTMGEVQVPADKYWGAQTERSRNNFKIGPSASMPVEVIEGFAYLKKAAAYANCDLGVLPTDKRDAIAAVCEEILAGKLVDEFPLV
;
A
#
# COMPACT_ATOMS: atom_id res chain seq x y z
N MET A 1 -15.85 10.39 12.10
CA MET A 1 -14.76 9.60 11.50
C MET A 1 -13.46 9.95 12.20
N GLU A 2 -12.69 8.93 12.55
CA GLU A 2 -11.41 9.14 13.21
C GLU A 2 -10.29 9.21 12.19
N PHE A 3 -9.28 10.02 12.50
CA PHE A 3 -8.09 10.17 11.69
C PHE A 3 -6.87 9.91 12.55
N ARG A 4 -5.79 9.45 11.91
CA ARG A 4 -4.47 9.42 12.52
C ARG A 4 -3.57 10.38 11.75
N ILE A 5 -2.49 10.81 12.38
CA ILE A 5 -1.50 11.68 11.74
C ILE A 5 -0.40 10.81 11.15
N GLU A 6 -0.16 10.98 9.85
CA GLU A 6 0.99 10.40 9.16
C GLU A 6 1.87 11.52 8.65
N LYS A 7 3.11 11.19 8.33
CA LYS A 7 4.12 12.20 8.05
C LYS A 7 4.99 11.79 6.88
N ASP A 8 5.24 12.72 5.99
CA ASP A 8 6.20 12.55 4.90
C ASP A 8 7.11 13.80 4.84
N THR A 9 7.90 13.93 3.77
CA THR A 9 8.82 15.06 3.62
C THR A 9 8.11 16.41 3.47
N MET A 10 6.81 16.41 3.19
CA MET A 10 6.00 17.63 3.06
C MET A 10 5.31 18.01 4.36
N GLY A 11 5.46 17.22 5.42
CA GLY A 11 4.87 17.48 6.72
C GLY A 11 3.78 16.48 7.09
N GLU A 12 2.93 16.89 8.03
CA GLU A 12 1.87 16.04 8.55
C GLU A 12 0.62 16.07 7.68
N VAL A 13 -0.08 14.95 7.63
CA VAL A 13 -1.36 14.82 6.93
C VAL A 13 -2.26 13.89 7.74
N GLN A 14 -3.57 14.21 7.77
CA GLN A 14 -4.56 13.35 8.42
C GLN A 14 -4.99 12.24 7.48
N VAL A 15 -4.91 11.01 7.95
CA VAL A 15 -5.29 9.81 7.21
C VAL A 15 -6.42 9.12 7.96
N PRO A 16 -7.46 8.60 7.27
CA PRO A 16 -8.51 7.84 7.97
C PRO A 16 -7.89 6.70 8.79
N ALA A 17 -8.27 6.65 10.08
CA ALA A 17 -7.60 5.75 11.03
C ALA A 17 -7.81 4.27 10.72
N ASP A 18 -8.90 3.93 10.02
CA ASP A 18 -9.24 2.55 9.68
C ASP A 18 -8.62 2.06 8.37
N LYS A 19 -7.81 2.90 7.70
CA LYS A 19 -7.19 2.56 6.43
C LYS A 19 -5.70 2.30 6.60
N TYR A 20 -5.14 1.48 5.72
CA TYR A 20 -3.73 1.07 5.79
C TYR A 20 -2.78 2.01 5.05
N TRP A 21 -3.30 2.79 4.09
CA TRP A 21 -2.40 3.68 3.34
C TRP A 21 -1.85 4.80 4.21
N GLY A 22 -0.74 5.36 3.76
CA GLY A 22 -0.04 6.40 4.51
C GLY A 22 -0.19 7.78 3.89
N ALA A 23 0.75 8.65 4.22
CA ALA A 23 0.73 10.07 3.86
C ALA A 23 0.72 10.30 2.35
N GLN A 24 1.54 9.59 1.59
CA GLN A 24 1.68 9.80 0.15
C GLN A 24 0.38 9.50 -0.59
N THR A 25 -0.24 8.38 -0.30
CA THR A 25 -1.53 8.02 -0.91
C THR A 25 -2.61 9.02 -0.53
N GLU A 26 -2.65 9.46 0.73
CA GLU A 26 -3.64 10.44 1.16
C GLU A 26 -3.48 11.77 0.43
N ARG A 27 -2.24 12.23 0.23
CA ARG A 27 -2.01 13.44 -0.56
C ARG A 27 -2.47 13.28 -2.00
N SER A 28 -2.22 12.13 -2.60
CA SER A 28 -2.67 11.84 -3.96
C SER A 28 -4.19 11.84 -4.06
N ARG A 29 -4.90 11.26 -3.08
CA ARG A 29 -6.36 11.32 -3.03
C ARG A 29 -6.88 12.74 -3.04
N ASN A 30 -6.24 13.62 -2.27
CA ASN A 30 -6.66 15.01 -2.14
C ASN A 30 -6.33 15.83 -3.40
N ASN A 31 -5.21 15.54 -4.04
CA ASN A 31 -4.72 16.31 -5.19
C ASN A 31 -5.36 15.89 -6.51
N PHE A 32 -5.73 14.62 -6.65
CA PHE A 32 -6.20 14.08 -7.93
C PHE A 32 -7.61 13.50 -7.81
N LYS A 33 -8.59 14.39 -7.69
CA LYS A 33 -10.01 14.02 -7.65
C LYS A 33 -10.56 13.92 -9.07
N ILE A 34 -9.97 13.03 -9.85
CA ILE A 34 -10.28 12.85 -11.28
C ILE A 34 -10.87 11.46 -11.46
N GLY A 35 -12.13 11.38 -11.89
CA GLY A 35 -12.78 10.10 -12.10
C GLY A 35 -13.14 9.38 -10.82
N PRO A 36 -13.62 8.14 -10.92
CA PRO A 36 -14.07 7.37 -9.76
C PRO A 36 -12.90 6.99 -8.85
N SER A 37 -13.13 7.04 -7.54
CA SER A 37 -12.19 6.53 -6.56
C SER A 37 -11.98 5.02 -6.77
N ALA A 38 -10.78 4.54 -6.44
CA ALA A 38 -10.43 3.12 -6.55
C ALA A 38 -10.59 2.56 -7.98
N SER A 39 -10.26 3.38 -8.97
CA SER A 39 -10.41 2.98 -10.37
C SER A 39 -9.12 2.43 -10.99
N MET A 40 -8.05 2.28 -10.20
CA MET A 40 -6.84 1.64 -10.68
C MET A 40 -7.15 0.19 -11.07
N PRO A 41 -6.77 -0.27 -12.28
CA PRO A 41 -7.06 -1.65 -12.69
C PRO A 41 -6.50 -2.67 -11.70
N VAL A 42 -7.30 -3.70 -11.40
CA VAL A 42 -6.91 -4.74 -10.43
C VAL A 42 -5.65 -5.48 -10.90
N GLU A 43 -5.45 -5.61 -12.21
CA GLU A 43 -4.27 -6.26 -12.77
C GLU A 43 -2.98 -5.53 -12.41
N VAL A 44 -3.03 -4.20 -12.32
CA VAL A 44 -1.87 -3.38 -11.89
C VAL A 44 -1.59 -3.64 -10.41
N ILE A 45 -2.62 -3.66 -9.58
CA ILE A 45 -2.48 -3.94 -8.14
C ILE A 45 -1.90 -5.33 -7.92
N GLU A 46 -2.43 -6.34 -8.61
CA GLU A 46 -1.93 -7.70 -8.51
C GLU A 46 -0.49 -7.82 -9.00
N GLY A 47 -0.16 -7.13 -10.11
CA GLY A 47 1.20 -7.11 -10.62
C GLY A 47 2.20 -6.56 -9.60
N PHE A 48 1.86 -5.47 -8.91
CA PHE A 48 2.69 -4.94 -7.85
C PHE A 48 2.79 -5.88 -6.66
N ALA A 49 1.72 -6.59 -6.31
CA ALA A 49 1.77 -7.56 -5.22
C ALA A 49 2.75 -8.69 -5.53
N TYR A 50 2.73 -9.24 -6.73
CA TYR A 50 3.70 -10.25 -7.15
C TYR A 50 5.12 -9.71 -7.14
N LEU A 51 5.33 -8.51 -7.69
CA LEU A 51 6.64 -7.88 -7.75
C LEU A 51 7.22 -7.65 -6.34
N LYS A 52 6.44 -7.09 -5.44
CA LYS A 52 6.90 -6.79 -4.10
C LYS A 52 7.16 -8.04 -3.28
N LYS A 53 6.36 -9.08 -3.47
CA LYS A 53 6.59 -10.37 -2.82
C LYS A 53 7.91 -10.98 -3.30
N ALA A 54 8.14 -11.01 -4.60
CA ALA A 54 9.38 -11.52 -5.18
C ALA A 54 10.59 -10.72 -4.69
N ALA A 55 10.47 -9.39 -4.66
CA ALA A 55 11.54 -8.51 -4.17
C ALA A 55 11.86 -8.76 -2.70
N ALA A 56 10.83 -9.00 -1.86
CA ALA A 56 11.03 -9.30 -0.45
C ALA A 56 11.84 -10.57 -0.25
N TYR A 57 11.54 -11.64 -1.00
CA TYR A 57 12.29 -12.88 -0.94
C TYR A 57 13.72 -12.69 -1.45
N ALA A 58 13.90 -12.02 -2.58
CA ALA A 58 15.23 -11.77 -3.14
C ALA A 58 16.09 -10.95 -2.18
N ASN A 59 15.54 -9.90 -1.61
CA ASN A 59 16.28 -9.04 -0.67
C ASN A 59 16.62 -9.76 0.64
N CYS A 60 15.74 -10.65 1.09
CA CYS A 60 16.02 -11.49 2.25
C CYS A 60 17.19 -12.45 1.96
N ASP A 61 17.17 -13.10 0.79
CA ASP A 61 18.22 -14.01 0.37
C ASP A 61 19.58 -13.29 0.24
N LEU A 62 19.56 -12.02 -0.16
CA LEU A 62 20.76 -11.18 -0.24
C LEU A 62 21.21 -10.63 1.10
N GLY A 63 20.47 -10.88 2.18
CA GLY A 63 20.82 -10.44 3.52
C GLY A 63 20.51 -8.98 3.83
N VAL A 64 19.77 -8.27 2.96
CA VAL A 64 19.46 -6.86 3.17
C VAL A 64 18.07 -6.63 3.76
N LEU A 65 17.24 -7.68 3.83
CA LEU A 65 15.91 -7.60 4.45
C LEU A 65 15.78 -8.70 5.51
N PRO A 66 15.48 -8.36 6.78
CA PRO A 66 15.27 -9.38 7.81
C PRO A 66 14.09 -10.31 7.50
N THR A 67 14.20 -11.56 7.98
CA THR A 67 13.19 -12.60 7.73
C THR A 67 11.80 -12.21 8.20
N ASP A 68 11.68 -11.57 9.36
CA ASP A 68 10.39 -11.15 9.89
C ASP A 68 9.72 -10.11 9.01
N LYS A 69 10.48 -9.19 8.44
CA LYS A 69 9.95 -8.20 7.50
C LYS A 69 9.58 -8.83 6.16
N ARG A 70 10.39 -9.77 5.67
CA ARG A 70 10.05 -10.54 4.47
C ARG A 70 8.69 -11.23 4.65
N ASP A 71 8.52 -11.90 5.79
CA ASP A 71 7.28 -12.66 6.05
C ASP A 71 6.08 -11.73 6.16
N ALA A 72 6.23 -10.58 6.80
CA ALA A 72 5.16 -9.59 6.91
C ALA A 72 4.75 -9.04 5.54
N ILE A 73 5.73 -8.69 4.69
CA ILE A 73 5.47 -8.20 3.34
C ILE A 73 4.79 -9.27 2.50
N ALA A 74 5.28 -10.50 2.56
CA ALA A 74 4.70 -11.62 1.81
C ALA A 74 3.26 -11.90 2.24
N ALA A 75 2.97 -11.84 3.54
CA ALA A 75 1.62 -12.05 4.05
C ALA A 75 0.64 -10.99 3.55
N VAL A 76 1.05 -9.72 3.52
CA VAL A 76 0.22 -8.63 2.98
C VAL A 76 0.00 -8.82 1.49
N CYS A 77 1.03 -9.19 0.74
CA CYS A 77 0.90 -9.45 -0.70
C CYS A 77 -0.10 -10.58 -0.96
N GLU A 78 -0.08 -11.64 -0.15
CA GLU A 78 -1.06 -12.73 -0.26
C GLU A 78 -2.47 -12.25 0.01
N GLU A 79 -2.67 -11.37 1.00
CA GLU A 79 -3.97 -10.78 1.27
C GLU A 79 -4.48 -9.97 0.08
N ILE A 80 -3.60 -9.19 -0.56
CA ILE A 80 -3.94 -8.41 -1.76
C ILE A 80 -4.38 -9.35 -2.88
N LEU A 81 -3.60 -10.41 -3.13
CA LEU A 81 -3.90 -11.38 -4.19
C LEU A 81 -5.18 -12.16 -3.92
N ALA A 82 -5.55 -12.33 -2.66
CA ALA A 82 -6.81 -12.96 -2.26
C ALA A 82 -8.02 -12.03 -2.35
N GLY A 83 -7.81 -10.76 -2.71
CA GLY A 83 -8.88 -9.78 -2.84
C GLY A 83 -9.38 -9.19 -1.53
N LYS A 84 -8.60 -9.31 -0.46
CA LYS A 84 -9.03 -8.89 0.88
C LYS A 84 -8.84 -7.40 1.17
N LEU A 85 -7.95 -6.74 0.42
CA LEU A 85 -7.58 -5.35 0.68
C LEU A 85 -8.02 -4.41 -0.44
N VAL A 86 -9.13 -4.71 -1.10
CA VAL A 86 -9.60 -3.94 -2.26
C VAL A 86 -9.87 -2.48 -1.92
N ASP A 87 -10.31 -2.19 -0.70
CA ASP A 87 -10.63 -0.83 -0.26
C ASP A 87 -9.40 -0.02 0.15
N GLU A 88 -8.20 -0.62 0.10
CA GLU A 88 -6.95 0.04 0.46
C GLU A 88 -6.21 0.67 -0.73
N PHE A 89 -6.81 0.62 -1.93
CA PHE A 89 -6.25 1.17 -3.17
C PHE A 89 -7.19 2.23 -3.74
N PRO A 90 -7.26 3.43 -3.11
CA PRO A 90 -8.27 4.42 -3.45
C PRO A 90 -7.93 5.28 -4.67
N LEU A 91 -6.74 5.16 -5.24
CA LEU A 91 -6.25 6.02 -6.31
C LEU A 91 -6.88 5.66 -7.66
N VAL A 92 -6.83 6.62 -8.55
CA VAL A 92 -7.32 6.48 -9.92
C VAL A 92 -6.21 6.03 -10.87
#